data_a02372ccc416f976aaf9b0223b7f14d3
#
_entry.id   a02372ccc416f976aaf9b0223b7f14d3
#
_cell.length_a   1.000
_cell.length_b   1.000
_cell.length_c   1.000
_cell.angle_alpha   90.00
_cell.angle_beta   90.00
_cell.angle_gamma   90.00
#
_symmetry.space_group_name_H-M   'P 1'
#
loop_
_entity.id
_entity.type
_entity.pdbx_description
1 polymer ?
#
loop_
_entity_poly.entity_id
_entity_poly.type
_entity_poly.pdbx_seq_one_letter_code
_entity_poly.pdbx_strand_id
1 'polypeptide(L)'
;ADGIRLSLPVYLVADNDDFIFEEIFFTGTRRTSGSSYIGDTYFKIYNNTGHVLYADGLAFVESKFRSTQSYKFSPDLKNQAMTVHAVYVIPGSGTDHPVLPGQSLTICDTAIDHRVSNENSFNLSDADFEWYDESTVPSQTDIDNPEVPNMDKWYCDTKSIFILHNQGFTSFALARIPVSKQEFLTDYYYTYNYTLYLPSGTFPMSGDGFKIPNQWIVDGVNCSVESDRKWNVLPAAIDAGWTWCGRMSSDSDRFFKSVRRKMLYLTADGRRVLKDSNNSSLDFNPACTPSIIEVQQSAVNASGEKASTITYDGVQIIK
;
A
#
# COMPACT_ATOMS: atom_id res chain seq x y z
N ALA A 1 36.63 14.35 -37.57
CA ALA A 1 36.71 13.59 -36.33
C ALA A 1 35.27 13.32 -35.89
N ASP A 2 34.81 12.09 -36.03
CA ASP A 2 33.49 11.67 -35.58
C ASP A 2 33.53 11.57 -34.06
N GLY A 3 32.88 12.53 -33.39
CA GLY A 3 32.78 12.56 -31.95
C GLY A 3 31.86 11.41 -31.46
N ILE A 4 32.33 10.61 -30.54
CA ILE A 4 31.52 9.62 -29.85
C ILE A 4 30.52 10.37 -28.94
N ARG A 5 29.23 10.28 -29.22
CA ARG A 5 28.20 10.78 -28.32
C ARG A 5 27.93 9.70 -27.27
N LEU A 6 28.29 9.97 -26.03
CA LEU A 6 27.89 9.17 -24.88
C LEU A 6 26.58 9.74 -24.32
N SER A 7 25.52 8.94 -24.28
CA SER A 7 24.28 9.28 -23.58
C SER A 7 24.29 8.57 -22.22
N LEU A 8 24.43 9.34 -21.15
CA LEU A 8 24.35 8.84 -19.78
C LEU A 8 22.92 9.10 -19.28
N PRO A 9 22.11 8.07 -19.03
CA PRO A 9 20.84 8.26 -18.35
C PRO A 9 21.12 8.67 -16.89
N VAL A 10 20.51 9.76 -16.47
CA VAL A 10 20.56 10.24 -15.08
C VAL A 10 19.18 10.00 -14.46
N TYR A 11 19.14 9.31 -13.33
CA TYR A 11 17.93 9.04 -12.60
C TYR A 11 17.94 9.82 -11.28
N LEU A 12 16.79 10.40 -10.93
CA LEU A 12 16.57 10.89 -9.58
C LEU A 12 16.26 9.66 -8.70
N VAL A 13 17.02 9.48 -7.64
CA VAL A 13 16.83 8.40 -6.65
C VAL A 13 16.63 9.07 -5.30
N ALA A 14 15.63 8.62 -4.53
CA ALA A 14 15.45 9.05 -3.16
C ALA A 14 16.59 8.51 -2.28
N ASP A 15 17.00 9.30 -1.30
CA ASP A 15 17.95 8.86 -0.27
C ASP A 15 17.18 8.06 0.79
N ASN A 16 16.84 6.82 0.46
CA ASN A 16 16.09 5.92 1.32
C ASN A 16 16.96 4.72 1.70
N ASP A 17 17.24 4.57 3.00
CA ASP A 17 18.04 3.49 3.57
C ASP A 17 17.17 2.52 4.39
N ASP A 18 15.90 2.37 4.02
CA ASP A 18 14.93 1.47 4.64
C ASP A 18 14.08 0.77 3.56
N PHE A 19 13.05 0.07 3.97
CA PHE A 19 12.11 -0.63 3.10
C PHE A 19 11.32 0.32 2.21
N ILE A 20 10.97 -0.17 1.03
CA ILE A 20 10.02 0.49 0.12
C ILE A 20 8.87 -0.46 -0.23
N PHE A 21 7.72 0.08 -0.63
CA PHE A 21 6.67 -0.73 -1.25
C PHE A 21 7.13 -1.25 -2.60
N GLU A 22 7.09 -2.57 -2.79
CA GLU A 22 7.26 -3.20 -4.10
C GLU A 22 5.92 -3.27 -4.84
N GLU A 23 4.86 -3.63 -4.13
CA GLU A 23 3.53 -3.83 -4.70
C GLU A 23 2.45 -3.58 -3.65
N ILE A 24 1.30 -3.04 -4.09
CA ILE A 24 0.10 -2.94 -3.25
C ILE A 24 -1.10 -3.45 -4.06
N PHE A 25 -1.66 -4.58 -3.63
CA PHE A 25 -2.87 -5.16 -4.19
C PHE A 25 -4.05 -4.87 -3.26
N PHE A 26 -4.65 -3.71 -3.42
CA PHE A 26 -5.77 -3.24 -2.60
C PHE A 26 -7.14 -3.52 -3.23
N THR A 27 -7.21 -3.93 -4.49
CA THR A 27 -8.48 -3.99 -5.22
C THR A 27 -9.29 -5.25 -4.92
N GLY A 28 -8.61 -6.34 -4.55
CA GLY A 28 -9.20 -7.66 -4.41
C GLY A 28 -9.57 -8.30 -5.75
N THR A 29 -10.19 -9.45 -5.66
CA THR A 29 -10.70 -10.22 -6.81
C THR A 29 -12.23 -10.19 -6.89
N ARG A 30 -12.80 -10.93 -7.83
CA ARG A 30 -14.26 -11.12 -7.97
C ARG A 30 -14.59 -12.60 -8.01
N ARG A 31 -15.70 -12.95 -7.36
CA ARG A 31 -16.29 -14.29 -7.51
C ARG A 31 -16.93 -14.46 -8.88
N THR A 32 -17.15 -15.68 -9.30
CA THR A 32 -17.91 -16.01 -10.52
C THR A 32 -19.32 -15.42 -10.53
N SER A 33 -19.90 -15.17 -9.36
CA SER A 33 -21.17 -14.44 -9.21
C SER A 33 -21.07 -12.96 -9.59
N GLY A 34 -19.86 -12.43 -9.81
CA GLY A 34 -19.59 -11.02 -10.05
C GLY A 34 -19.48 -10.16 -8.76
N SER A 35 -19.69 -10.74 -7.57
CA SER A 35 -19.49 -10.01 -6.31
C SER A 35 -18.02 -9.81 -6.01
N SER A 36 -17.67 -8.69 -5.35
CA SER A 36 -16.31 -8.42 -4.90
C SER A 36 -15.86 -9.42 -3.82
N TYR A 37 -14.56 -9.73 -3.85
CA TYR A 37 -13.86 -10.47 -2.82
C TYR A 37 -12.60 -9.70 -2.44
N ILE A 38 -12.44 -9.36 -1.18
CA ILE A 38 -11.43 -8.42 -0.70
C ILE A 38 -10.54 -9.00 0.41
N GLY A 39 -10.79 -10.20 0.92
CA GLY A 39 -9.94 -10.88 1.89
C GLY A 39 -8.59 -11.35 1.31
N ASP A 40 -8.42 -11.27 0.00
CA ASP A 40 -7.18 -11.64 -0.71
C ASP A 40 -6.26 -10.45 -1.02
N THR A 41 -6.48 -9.33 -0.34
CA THR A 41 -5.62 -8.14 -0.50
C THR A 41 -4.29 -8.32 0.22
N TYR A 42 -3.23 -7.73 -0.35
CA TYR A 42 -1.88 -7.79 0.20
C TYR A 42 -1.04 -6.60 -0.24
N PHE A 43 0.08 -6.40 0.43
CA PHE A 43 1.19 -5.58 -0.07
C PHE A 43 2.52 -6.31 0.09
N LYS A 44 3.50 -5.88 -0.69
CA LYS A 44 4.87 -6.37 -0.61
C LYS A 44 5.80 -5.22 -0.30
N ILE A 45 6.66 -5.43 0.67
CA ILE A 45 7.77 -4.54 0.97
C ILE A 45 9.08 -5.16 0.47
N TYR A 46 10.04 -4.32 0.13
CA TYR A 46 11.27 -4.72 -0.53
C TYR A 46 12.48 -4.07 0.12
N ASN A 47 13.52 -4.86 0.39
CA ASN A 47 14.81 -4.31 0.76
C ASN A 47 15.57 -3.88 -0.51
N ASN A 48 15.47 -2.59 -0.84
CA ASN A 48 16.14 -1.99 -2.00
C ASN A 48 17.57 -1.56 -1.70
N THR A 49 18.05 -1.73 -0.46
CA THR A 49 19.38 -1.32 -0.01
C THR A 49 20.46 -2.35 -0.33
N GLY A 50 21.68 -2.05 0.01
CA GLY A 50 22.83 -2.95 -0.15
C GLY A 50 23.19 -3.75 1.12
N HIS A 51 22.40 -3.66 2.19
CA HIS A 51 22.65 -4.32 3.47
C HIS A 51 21.38 -4.98 4.01
N VAL A 52 21.52 -5.79 5.04
CA VAL A 52 20.39 -6.45 5.70
C VAL A 52 19.55 -5.40 6.43
N LEU A 53 18.25 -5.40 6.18
CA LEU A 53 17.26 -4.66 6.95
C LEU A 53 16.50 -5.61 7.90
N TYR A 54 16.00 -5.09 9.00
CA TYR A 54 15.14 -5.82 9.90
C TYR A 54 13.72 -5.25 9.83
N ALA A 55 12.75 -6.12 9.57
CA ALA A 55 11.37 -5.69 9.43
C ALA A 55 10.67 -5.41 10.77
N ASP A 56 11.28 -5.84 11.87
CA ASP A 56 10.82 -5.59 13.23
C ASP A 56 10.51 -4.10 13.45
N GLY A 57 9.35 -3.81 14.01
CA GLY A 57 8.93 -2.44 14.29
C GLY A 57 8.59 -1.58 13.07
N LEU A 58 8.62 -2.13 11.86
CA LEU A 58 8.14 -1.43 10.67
C LEU A 58 6.60 -1.35 10.72
N ALA A 59 6.06 -0.16 10.60
CA ALA A 59 4.64 0.10 10.58
C ALA A 59 4.12 0.23 9.15
N PHE A 60 3.02 -0.45 8.84
CA PHE A 60 2.15 -0.16 7.72
C PHE A 60 1.06 0.82 8.16
N VAL A 61 0.81 1.83 7.34
CA VAL A 61 -0.11 2.93 7.66
C VAL A 61 -1.00 3.23 6.46
N GLU A 62 -2.32 3.35 6.70
CA GLU A 62 -3.28 3.86 5.72
C GLU A 62 -3.81 5.23 6.15
N SER A 63 -3.97 6.16 5.20
CA SER A 63 -4.47 7.50 5.48
C SER A 63 -5.96 7.52 5.81
N LYS A 64 -6.35 8.37 6.74
CA LYS A 64 -7.76 8.70 7.01
C LYS A 64 -8.34 9.61 5.95
N PHE A 65 -7.53 10.52 5.43
CA PHE A 65 -7.98 11.43 4.38
C PHE A 65 -7.89 10.75 3.01
N ARG A 66 -8.82 11.14 2.14
CA ARG A 66 -8.98 10.57 0.80
C ARG A 66 -8.55 11.57 -0.27
N SER A 67 -7.88 11.10 -1.28
CA SER A 67 -7.44 11.90 -2.43
C SER A 67 -8.60 12.50 -3.24
N THR A 68 -9.79 11.93 -3.12
CA THR A 68 -11.03 12.37 -3.80
C THR A 68 -11.79 13.45 -3.04
N GLN A 69 -11.39 13.78 -1.81
CA GLN A 69 -12.05 14.75 -0.94
C GLN A 69 -11.03 15.75 -0.41
N SER A 70 -11.04 16.97 -0.90
CA SER A 70 -10.15 18.03 -0.45
C SER A 70 -10.90 19.05 0.38
N TYR A 71 -10.53 19.16 1.65
CA TYR A 71 -11.07 20.15 2.58
C TYR A 71 -9.94 21.02 3.14
N LYS A 72 -10.29 22.21 3.62
CA LYS A 72 -9.40 23.05 4.41
C LYS A 72 -9.47 22.60 5.86
N PHE A 73 -8.54 21.73 6.24
CA PHE A 73 -8.46 21.25 7.61
C PHE A 73 -7.79 22.28 8.51
N SER A 74 -8.22 22.33 9.78
CA SER A 74 -7.62 23.15 10.84
C SER A 74 -7.45 22.32 12.12
N PRO A 75 -6.21 22.06 12.56
CA PRO A 75 -4.95 22.44 11.92
C PRO A 75 -4.71 21.75 10.57
N ASP A 76 -4.03 22.41 9.65
CA ASP A 76 -3.48 21.79 8.45
C ASP A 76 -2.12 21.16 8.78
N LEU A 77 -2.09 19.85 8.85
CA LEU A 77 -0.89 19.08 9.22
C LEU A 77 -0.20 18.42 8.02
N LYS A 78 -0.66 18.60 6.78
CA LYS A 78 -0.15 17.87 5.62
C LYS A 78 1.37 17.83 5.51
N ASN A 79 2.04 18.95 5.74
CA ASN A 79 3.50 19.06 5.67
C ASN A 79 4.23 18.63 6.95
N GLN A 80 3.50 18.18 7.97
CA GLN A 80 4.06 17.80 9.28
C GLN A 80 3.77 16.34 9.62
N ALA A 81 2.56 15.87 9.31
CA ALA A 81 2.11 14.55 9.69
C ALA A 81 0.98 14.04 8.78
N MET A 82 0.90 12.73 8.62
CA MET A 82 -0.20 12.01 7.97
C MET A 82 -1.26 11.66 9.02
N THR A 83 -2.51 12.04 8.79
CA THR A 83 -3.65 11.56 9.60
C THR A 83 -3.99 10.14 9.18
N VAL A 84 -4.08 9.21 10.13
CA VAL A 84 -4.15 7.80 9.85
C VAL A 84 -5.52 7.18 10.13
N HIS A 85 -5.90 6.22 9.31
CA HIS A 85 -7.04 5.33 9.46
C HIS A 85 -6.65 4.05 10.18
N ALA A 86 -5.47 3.52 9.86
CA ALA A 86 -4.95 2.28 10.42
C ALA A 86 -3.43 2.34 10.61
N VAL A 87 -2.94 1.66 11.65
CA VAL A 87 -1.51 1.46 11.95
C VAL A 87 -1.32 0.03 12.43
N TYR A 88 -0.59 -0.77 11.66
CA TYR A 88 -0.19 -2.14 11.98
C TYR A 88 1.33 -2.22 11.97
N VAL A 89 1.92 -2.87 12.95
CA VAL A 89 3.37 -2.91 13.17
C VAL A 89 3.86 -4.35 13.12
N ILE A 90 4.92 -4.63 12.39
CA ILE A 90 5.56 -5.94 12.39
C ILE A 90 6.15 -6.18 13.79
N PRO A 91 5.75 -7.26 14.48
CA PRO A 91 6.27 -7.58 15.80
C PRO A 91 7.75 -7.94 15.75
N GLY A 92 8.42 -7.94 16.88
CA GLY A 92 9.81 -8.40 17.01
C GLY A 92 10.61 -7.59 18.01
N SER A 93 11.82 -8.07 18.29
CA SER A 93 12.74 -7.48 19.26
C SER A 93 13.75 -6.50 18.63
N GLY A 94 13.67 -6.31 17.32
CA GLY A 94 14.57 -5.46 16.52
C GLY A 94 15.49 -6.23 15.57
N THR A 95 15.59 -7.55 15.68
CA THR A 95 16.47 -8.39 14.83
C THR A 95 15.87 -9.75 14.50
N ASP A 96 14.58 -9.96 14.73
CA ASP A 96 13.95 -11.26 14.56
C ASP A 96 13.60 -11.56 13.10
N HIS A 97 13.37 -10.50 12.29
CA HIS A 97 12.94 -10.62 10.90
C HIS A 97 13.94 -9.96 9.94
N PRO A 98 15.12 -10.58 9.72
CA PRO A 98 16.12 -10.07 8.77
C PRO A 98 15.64 -10.26 7.33
N VAL A 99 15.81 -9.23 6.51
CA VAL A 99 15.51 -9.24 5.07
C VAL A 99 16.76 -8.86 4.31
N LEU A 100 17.27 -9.78 3.49
CA LEU A 100 18.48 -9.56 2.72
C LEU A 100 18.25 -8.56 1.57
N PRO A 101 19.31 -7.90 1.07
CA PRO A 101 19.22 -7.07 -0.11
C PRO A 101 18.54 -7.79 -1.28
N GLY A 102 17.51 -7.16 -1.85
CA GLY A 102 16.76 -7.74 -2.98
C GLY A 102 15.67 -8.73 -2.60
N GLN A 103 15.43 -8.95 -1.33
CA GLN A 103 14.31 -9.77 -0.86
C GLN A 103 13.07 -8.92 -0.56
N SER A 104 11.90 -9.57 -0.70
CA SER A 104 10.60 -9.00 -0.34
C SER A 104 9.98 -9.76 0.81
N LEU A 105 9.12 -9.08 1.57
CA LEU A 105 8.13 -9.72 2.44
C LEU A 105 6.73 -9.46 1.88
N THR A 106 5.87 -10.47 1.94
CA THR A 106 4.45 -10.40 1.58
C THR A 106 3.62 -10.32 2.86
N ILE A 107 2.83 -9.28 2.97
CA ILE A 107 1.92 -9.05 4.10
C ILE A 107 0.50 -9.00 3.54
N CYS A 108 -0.43 -9.78 4.09
CA CYS A 108 -1.79 -9.90 3.55
C CYS A 108 -2.87 -9.68 4.60
N ASP A 109 -4.10 -9.57 4.14
CA ASP A 109 -5.30 -9.51 5.00
C ASP A 109 -5.47 -10.86 5.71
N THR A 110 -5.63 -11.91 4.94
CA THR A 110 -5.82 -13.26 5.45
C THR A 110 -4.86 -14.23 4.74
N ALA A 111 -4.01 -14.91 5.49
CA ALA A 111 -2.95 -15.77 4.95
C ALA A 111 -3.46 -17.21 4.70
N ILE A 112 -4.43 -17.39 3.79
CA ILE A 112 -5.02 -18.69 3.44
C ILE A 112 -5.00 -18.95 1.94
N ASP A 113 -5.35 -20.16 1.54
CA ASP A 113 -5.69 -20.44 0.14
C ASP A 113 -7.11 -19.92 -0.18
N HIS A 114 -7.20 -18.74 -0.74
CA HIS A 114 -8.46 -18.06 -1.06
C HIS A 114 -9.28 -18.77 -2.14
N ARG A 115 -8.68 -19.69 -2.91
CA ARG A 115 -9.39 -20.46 -3.95
C ARG A 115 -10.51 -21.33 -3.37
N VAL A 116 -10.43 -21.67 -2.10
CA VAL A 116 -11.49 -22.38 -1.39
C VAL A 116 -12.78 -21.56 -1.30
N SER A 117 -12.65 -20.24 -1.10
CA SER A 117 -13.79 -19.30 -0.96
C SER A 117 -14.13 -18.55 -2.24
N ASN A 118 -13.17 -18.46 -3.16
CA ASN A 118 -13.30 -17.80 -4.46
C ASN A 118 -12.35 -18.45 -5.48
N GLU A 119 -12.88 -19.30 -6.35
CA GLU A 119 -12.10 -20.02 -7.37
C GLU A 119 -11.28 -19.11 -8.31
N ASN A 120 -11.65 -17.84 -8.42
CA ASN A 120 -10.93 -16.82 -9.20
C ASN A 120 -9.80 -16.15 -8.42
N SER A 121 -9.56 -16.56 -7.19
CA SER A 121 -8.49 -16.02 -6.35
C SER A 121 -7.21 -16.88 -6.42
N PHE A 122 -6.36 -16.74 -5.43
CA PHE A 122 -5.03 -17.34 -5.38
C PHE A 122 -4.68 -17.73 -3.93
N ASN A 123 -3.54 -18.35 -3.74
CA ASN A 123 -3.06 -18.80 -2.44
C ASN A 123 -2.16 -17.75 -1.78
N LEU A 124 -2.46 -17.37 -0.54
CA LEU A 124 -1.67 -16.50 0.34
C LEU A 124 -1.17 -17.22 1.59
N SER A 125 -1.33 -18.54 1.71
CA SER A 125 -0.92 -19.29 2.92
C SER A 125 0.57 -19.23 3.24
N ASP A 126 1.41 -18.83 2.27
CA ASP A 126 2.84 -18.68 2.43
C ASP A 126 3.26 -17.19 2.64
N ALA A 127 2.32 -16.31 3.01
CA ALA A 127 2.64 -14.93 3.35
C ALA A 127 3.55 -14.87 4.59
N ASP A 128 4.38 -13.82 4.67
CA ASP A 128 5.32 -13.63 5.79
C ASP A 128 4.60 -13.11 7.05
N PHE A 129 3.54 -12.31 6.86
CA PHE A 129 2.69 -11.77 7.92
C PHE A 129 1.25 -11.60 7.43
N GLU A 130 0.31 -11.57 8.40
CA GLU A 130 -1.06 -11.14 8.15
C GLU A 130 -1.50 -10.08 9.18
N TRP A 131 -2.52 -9.26 8.83
CA TRP A 131 -3.12 -8.33 9.78
C TRP A 131 -4.46 -8.86 10.28
N TYR A 132 -4.41 -9.79 11.19
CA TYR A 132 -5.59 -10.36 11.83
C TYR A 132 -6.30 -9.36 12.76
N ASP A 133 -7.62 -9.30 12.68
CA ASP A 133 -8.46 -8.46 13.50
C ASP A 133 -9.52 -9.25 14.28
N GLU A 134 -9.43 -9.21 15.60
CA GLU A 134 -10.56 -9.62 16.41
C GLU A 134 -11.73 -8.65 16.24
N SER A 135 -12.83 -9.14 15.66
CA SER A 135 -14.05 -8.36 15.49
C SER A 135 -15.09 -8.70 16.55
N THR A 136 -15.69 -7.64 17.11
CA THR A 136 -16.85 -7.79 18.01
C THR A 136 -18.18 -7.89 17.24
N VAL A 137 -18.13 -7.80 15.91
CA VAL A 137 -19.29 -7.88 15.01
C VAL A 137 -19.40 -9.30 14.44
N PRO A 138 -20.38 -10.13 14.84
CA PRO A 138 -20.43 -11.55 14.44
C PRO A 138 -20.51 -11.80 12.92
N SER A 139 -20.99 -10.83 12.15
CA SER A 139 -21.08 -10.92 10.68
C SER A 139 -19.81 -10.46 9.94
N GLN A 140 -18.81 -10.01 10.67
CA GLN A 140 -17.54 -9.50 10.15
C GLN A 140 -16.41 -10.13 10.96
N THR A 141 -16.27 -11.43 10.86
CA THR A 141 -15.18 -12.19 11.49
C THR A 141 -14.00 -12.27 10.53
N ASP A 142 -12.82 -12.07 11.06
CA ASP A 142 -11.59 -12.34 10.37
C ASP A 142 -11.16 -13.80 10.56
N ILE A 143 -10.25 -14.28 9.73
CA ILE A 143 -9.71 -15.63 9.79
C ILE A 143 -8.22 -15.52 10.09
N ASP A 144 -7.81 -16.15 11.18
CA ASP A 144 -6.42 -16.25 11.62
C ASP A 144 -5.76 -17.51 11.05
N ASN A 145 -4.58 -17.40 10.48
CA ASN A 145 -3.74 -18.53 10.16
C ASN A 145 -2.64 -18.68 11.22
N PRO A 146 -2.75 -19.63 12.15
CA PRO A 146 -1.81 -19.77 13.27
C PRO A 146 -0.36 -20.10 12.85
N GLU A 147 -0.13 -20.45 11.57
CA GLU A 147 1.21 -20.72 11.03
C GLU A 147 1.87 -19.43 10.48
N VAL A 148 1.12 -18.34 10.34
CA VAL A 148 1.61 -17.05 9.84
C VAL A 148 1.54 -16.01 10.97
N PRO A 149 2.64 -15.31 11.28
CA PRO A 149 2.65 -14.34 12.37
C PRO A 149 1.76 -13.14 12.06
N ASN A 150 1.01 -12.71 13.08
CA ASN A 150 0.15 -11.54 13.01
C ASN A 150 0.93 -10.25 13.21
N MET A 151 0.58 -9.20 12.46
CA MET A 151 1.02 -7.85 12.79
C MET A 151 0.36 -7.33 14.08
N ASP A 152 1.08 -6.54 14.84
CA ASP A 152 0.54 -5.83 16.00
C ASP A 152 -0.36 -4.68 15.55
N LYS A 153 -1.66 -4.80 15.78
CA LYS A 153 -2.60 -3.68 15.59
C LYS A 153 -2.37 -2.60 16.64
N TRP A 154 -1.90 -1.44 16.23
CA TRP A 154 -1.77 -0.29 17.11
C TRP A 154 -3.02 0.56 17.12
N TYR A 155 -3.59 0.79 15.93
CA TYR A 155 -4.81 1.58 15.77
C TYR A 155 -5.56 1.19 14.48
N CYS A 156 -6.88 1.26 14.53
CA CYS A 156 -7.76 1.30 13.37
C CYS A 156 -9.06 2.03 13.72
N ASP A 157 -9.52 2.89 12.82
CA ASP A 157 -10.82 3.58 12.95
C ASP A 157 -11.98 2.58 12.93
N THR A 158 -11.83 1.48 12.19
CA THR A 158 -12.83 0.43 12.07
C THR A 158 -12.82 -0.43 13.33
N LYS A 159 -13.99 -0.66 13.93
CA LYS A 159 -14.16 -1.49 15.12
C LYS A 159 -14.38 -2.98 14.79
N SER A 160 -14.48 -3.32 13.52
CA SER A 160 -14.60 -4.68 13.01
C SER A 160 -13.25 -5.16 12.47
N ILE A 161 -13.19 -5.40 11.19
CA ILE A 161 -11.97 -5.79 10.48
C ILE A 161 -11.44 -4.62 9.65
N PHE A 162 -10.13 -4.51 9.54
CA PHE A 162 -9.47 -3.57 8.64
C PHE A 162 -9.42 -4.17 7.24
N ILE A 163 -9.74 -3.36 6.26
CA ILE A 163 -9.70 -3.72 4.85
C ILE A 163 -9.07 -2.55 4.11
N LEU A 164 -8.09 -2.81 3.26
CA LEU A 164 -7.50 -1.80 2.39
C LEU A 164 -8.60 -1.14 1.55
N HIS A 165 -8.52 0.19 1.40
CA HIS A 165 -9.52 0.92 0.61
C HIS A 165 -9.50 0.48 -0.85
N ASN A 166 -10.38 -0.42 -1.23
CA ASN A 166 -10.35 -1.18 -2.50
C ASN A 166 -10.59 -0.36 -3.78
N GLN A 167 -10.87 0.93 -3.66
CA GLN A 167 -10.98 1.86 -4.79
C GLN A 167 -9.71 2.72 -4.95
N GLY A 168 -8.76 2.65 -4.01
CA GLY A 168 -7.51 3.40 -4.06
C GLY A 168 -7.67 4.89 -3.85
N PHE A 169 -8.52 5.32 -2.91
CA PHE A 169 -8.69 6.76 -2.57
C PHE A 169 -7.79 7.21 -1.43
N THR A 170 -7.18 6.28 -0.73
CA THR A 170 -6.29 6.50 0.40
C THR A 170 -4.84 6.44 -0.04
N SER A 171 -3.96 6.96 0.80
CA SER A 171 -2.51 6.82 0.63
C SER A 171 -1.99 5.81 1.64
N PHE A 172 -0.94 5.11 1.26
CA PHE A 172 -0.26 4.12 2.09
C PHE A 172 1.14 4.63 2.45
N ALA A 173 1.61 4.28 3.65
CA ALA A 173 2.98 4.60 4.06
C ALA A 173 3.60 3.47 4.87
N LEU A 174 4.92 3.35 4.78
CA LEU A 174 5.77 2.61 5.71
C LEU A 174 6.39 3.62 6.68
N ALA A 175 6.45 3.28 7.96
CA ALA A 175 6.98 4.20 8.96
C ALA A 175 7.79 3.46 10.05
N ARG A 176 8.81 4.13 10.57
CA ARG A 176 9.52 3.75 11.80
C ARG A 176 9.03 4.63 12.94
N ILE A 177 8.23 4.05 13.83
CA ILE A 177 7.62 4.78 14.95
C ILE A 177 8.57 4.67 16.17
N PRO A 178 9.25 5.76 16.58
CA PRO A 178 10.29 5.70 17.60
C PRO A 178 9.75 5.73 19.04
N VAL A 179 8.45 5.64 19.21
CA VAL A 179 7.76 5.68 20.51
C VAL A 179 7.01 4.37 20.76
N SER A 180 6.67 4.10 22.01
CA SER A 180 5.85 2.94 22.35
C SER A 180 4.41 3.09 21.86
N LYS A 181 3.70 1.96 21.69
CA LYS A 181 2.27 1.95 21.36
C LYS A 181 1.45 2.80 22.31
N GLN A 182 1.74 2.71 23.62
CA GLN A 182 1.03 3.49 24.65
C GLN A 182 1.25 4.99 24.48
N GLU A 183 2.48 5.40 24.23
CA GLU A 183 2.82 6.81 23.98
C GLU A 183 2.18 7.31 22.69
N PHE A 184 2.23 6.51 21.60
CA PHE A 184 1.54 6.83 20.36
C PHE A 184 0.04 7.08 20.57
N LEU A 185 -0.65 6.19 21.28
CA LEU A 185 -2.07 6.30 21.56
C LEU A 185 -2.43 7.44 22.54
N THR A 186 -1.45 7.98 23.28
CA THR A 186 -1.67 9.08 24.21
C THR A 186 -1.37 10.43 23.55
N ASP A 187 -0.21 10.56 22.89
CA ASP A 187 0.36 11.87 22.54
C ASP A 187 0.16 12.25 21.06
N TYR A 188 -0.21 11.27 20.21
CA TYR A 188 -0.37 11.51 18.76
C TYR A 188 -1.84 11.59 18.31
N TYR A 189 -2.77 11.57 19.25
CA TYR A 189 -4.18 11.88 19.00
C TYR A 189 -4.38 13.39 18.85
N TYR A 190 -5.28 13.79 17.92
CA TYR A 190 -5.66 15.18 17.76
C TYR A 190 -7.08 15.33 17.20
N THR A 191 -7.62 16.51 17.29
CA THR A 191 -8.90 16.90 16.69
C THR A 191 -8.67 17.91 15.58
N TYR A 192 -9.53 17.89 14.57
CA TYR A 192 -9.48 18.83 13.47
C TYR A 192 -10.89 19.29 13.06
N ASN A 193 -10.96 20.48 12.48
CA ASN A 193 -12.19 21.02 11.91
C ASN A 193 -12.04 21.19 10.41
N TYR A 194 -13.15 21.14 9.70
CA TYR A 194 -13.22 21.43 8.26
C TYR A 194 -14.62 21.89 7.88
N THR A 195 -14.79 22.39 6.66
CA THR A 195 -16.08 22.83 6.14
C THR A 195 -16.48 21.93 4.99
N LEU A 196 -17.66 21.34 5.10
CA LEU A 196 -18.27 20.55 4.04
C LEU A 196 -19.20 21.48 3.22
N TYR A 197 -18.95 21.56 1.92
CA TYR A 197 -19.75 22.32 0.97
C TYR A 197 -20.64 21.37 0.16
N LEU A 198 -21.94 21.49 0.32
CA LEU A 198 -22.93 20.72 -0.43
C LEU A 198 -23.87 21.69 -1.17
N PRO A 199 -24.61 21.25 -2.22
CA PRO A 199 -25.62 22.07 -2.87
C PRO A 199 -26.69 22.59 -1.90
N SER A 200 -26.93 21.87 -0.79
CA SER A 200 -27.90 22.23 0.25
C SER A 200 -27.35 23.24 1.28
N GLY A 201 -26.08 23.59 1.24
CA GLY A 201 -25.48 24.55 2.17
C GLY A 201 -24.06 24.22 2.60
N THR A 202 -23.60 25.02 3.55
CA THR A 202 -22.23 24.93 4.13
C THR A 202 -22.31 24.44 5.57
N PHE A 203 -21.55 23.40 5.90
CA PHE A 203 -21.63 22.71 7.18
C PHE A 203 -20.25 22.70 7.87
N PRO A 204 -20.11 23.31 9.04
CA PRO A 204 -18.93 23.14 9.86
C PRO A 204 -18.89 21.70 10.40
N MET A 205 -17.78 21.04 10.24
CA MET A 205 -17.55 19.64 10.63
C MET A 205 -16.33 19.57 11.52
N SER A 206 -16.31 18.57 12.39
CA SER A 206 -15.14 18.21 13.19
C SER A 206 -14.85 16.72 13.04
N GLY A 207 -13.61 16.35 13.25
CA GLY A 207 -13.16 14.98 13.32
C GLY A 207 -11.97 14.86 14.27
N ASP A 208 -11.57 13.64 14.47
CA ASP A 208 -10.41 13.29 15.28
C ASP A 208 -9.60 12.19 14.61
N GLY A 209 -8.46 11.86 15.14
CA GLY A 209 -7.62 10.76 14.67
C GLY A 209 -6.22 10.81 15.24
N PHE A 210 -5.46 9.81 14.87
CA PHE A 210 -4.04 9.76 15.17
C PHE A 210 -3.24 10.31 13.99
N LYS A 211 -2.01 10.74 14.27
CA LYS A 211 -1.10 11.30 13.26
C LYS A 211 0.26 10.64 13.34
N ILE A 212 0.82 10.31 12.18
CA ILE A 212 2.21 9.87 12.03
C ILE A 212 3.02 11.06 11.52
N PRO A 213 4.00 11.58 12.26
CA PRO A 213 4.91 12.61 11.78
C PRO A 213 5.58 12.21 10.45
N ASN A 214 5.63 13.13 9.50
CA ASN A 214 6.19 12.85 8.17
C ASN A 214 7.66 12.37 8.22
N GLN A 215 8.42 12.79 9.22
CA GLN A 215 9.81 12.38 9.44
C GLN A 215 9.96 10.90 9.86
N TRP A 216 8.87 10.22 10.24
CA TRP A 216 8.87 8.80 10.56
C TRP A 216 8.54 7.93 9.35
N ILE A 217 8.03 8.53 8.29
CA ILE A 217 7.66 7.83 7.06
C ILE A 217 8.94 7.55 6.27
N VAL A 218 9.16 6.29 5.95
CA VAL A 218 10.32 5.81 5.19
C VAL A 218 9.98 5.61 3.70
N ASP A 219 8.72 5.30 3.38
CA ASP A 219 8.21 5.28 2.00
C ASP A 219 6.71 5.59 2.00
N GLY A 220 6.21 6.18 0.93
CA GLY A 220 4.82 6.55 0.81
C GLY A 220 4.29 6.51 -0.61
N VAL A 221 3.02 6.10 -0.76
CA VAL A 221 2.35 5.95 -2.05
C VAL A 221 0.99 6.64 -2.00
N ASN A 222 0.82 7.70 -2.77
CA ASN A 222 -0.49 8.29 -3.00
C ASN A 222 -1.25 7.45 -4.03
N CYS A 223 -2.45 7.00 -3.68
CA CYS A 223 -3.36 6.39 -4.63
C CYS A 223 -4.59 7.28 -4.87
N SER A 224 -5.12 7.21 -6.08
CA SER A 224 -6.33 7.94 -6.47
C SER A 224 -7.00 7.29 -7.67
N VAL A 225 -8.08 7.89 -8.15
CA VAL A 225 -8.68 7.65 -9.46
C VAL A 225 -8.73 8.95 -10.24
N GLU A 226 -8.50 8.87 -11.56
CA GLU A 226 -8.37 10.05 -12.41
C GLU A 226 -9.59 10.97 -12.35
N SER A 227 -10.80 10.40 -12.41
CA SER A 227 -12.05 11.16 -12.48
C SER A 227 -12.34 12.02 -11.26
N ASP A 228 -11.90 11.59 -10.08
CA ASP A 228 -12.32 12.20 -8.81
C ASP A 228 -11.15 12.78 -7.99
N ARG A 229 -9.90 12.63 -8.48
CA ARG A 229 -8.73 13.14 -7.78
C ARG A 229 -8.80 14.65 -7.57
N LYS A 230 -8.58 15.08 -6.34
CA LYS A 230 -8.54 16.47 -5.92
C LYS A 230 -7.14 16.90 -5.45
N TRP A 231 -6.40 16.03 -4.78
CA TRP A 231 -5.11 16.33 -4.17
C TRP A 231 -4.32 15.05 -3.85
N ASN A 232 -3.06 15.20 -3.51
CA ASN A 232 -2.26 14.15 -2.89
C ASN A 232 -2.33 14.30 -1.37
N VAL A 233 -2.62 13.21 -0.67
CA VAL A 233 -2.72 13.20 0.80
C VAL A 233 -1.35 13.38 1.43
N LEU A 234 -0.35 12.62 0.95
CA LEU A 234 1.04 12.80 1.34
C LEU A 234 1.63 14.06 0.70
N PRO A 235 2.54 14.76 1.39
CA PRO A 235 3.24 15.91 0.82
C PRO A 235 4.24 15.47 -0.26
N ALA A 236 4.61 16.39 -1.14
CA ALA A 236 5.53 16.13 -2.24
C ALA A 236 6.94 15.68 -1.80
N ALA A 237 7.33 15.96 -0.56
CA ALA A 237 8.59 15.48 -0.01
C ALA A 237 8.61 13.96 0.23
N ILE A 238 7.43 13.35 0.43
CA ILE A 238 7.27 11.89 0.60
C ILE A 238 6.85 11.27 -0.74
N ASP A 239 5.83 11.84 -1.39
CA ASP A 239 5.37 11.37 -2.70
C ASP A 239 4.80 12.54 -3.52
N ALA A 240 5.54 12.98 -4.52
CA ALA A 240 5.13 14.06 -5.42
C ALA A 240 4.09 13.62 -6.45
N GLY A 241 3.94 12.30 -6.67
CA GLY A 241 3.05 11.70 -7.65
C GLY A 241 1.82 11.03 -7.05
N TRP A 242 1.23 10.17 -7.85
CA TRP A 242 0.15 9.27 -7.46
C TRP A 242 0.05 8.10 -8.45
N THR A 243 -0.54 6.98 -8.00
CA THR A 243 -0.78 5.80 -8.85
C THR A 243 -2.21 5.30 -8.69
N TRP A 244 -2.64 4.30 -9.49
CA TRP A 244 -4.03 3.89 -9.58
C TRP A 244 -4.20 2.45 -10.09
N CYS A 245 -5.37 1.85 -9.81
CA CYS A 245 -5.83 0.62 -10.46
C CYS A 245 -7.11 0.83 -11.27
N GLY A 246 -7.99 1.71 -10.82
CA GLY A 246 -9.21 2.12 -11.54
C GLY A 246 -9.14 3.58 -11.97
N ARG A 247 -9.90 3.96 -13.01
CA ARG A 247 -9.93 5.34 -13.52
C ARG A 247 -11.03 6.20 -12.92
N MET A 248 -12.06 5.57 -12.36
CA MET A 248 -13.19 6.23 -11.71
C MET A 248 -13.61 5.47 -10.46
N SER A 249 -14.39 6.12 -9.60
CA SER A 249 -14.83 5.59 -8.30
C SER A 249 -15.57 4.26 -8.36
N SER A 250 -16.34 4.01 -9.41
CA SER A 250 -17.13 2.79 -9.60
C SER A 250 -16.51 1.82 -10.63
N ASP A 251 -15.26 2.04 -11.03
CA ASP A 251 -14.59 1.24 -12.05
C ASP A 251 -14.46 -0.23 -11.61
N SER A 252 -15.19 -1.09 -12.29
CA SER A 252 -15.12 -2.54 -12.06
C SER A 252 -13.86 -3.18 -12.62
N ASP A 253 -13.18 -2.50 -13.55
CA ASP A 253 -11.95 -3.01 -14.17
C ASP A 253 -10.74 -2.90 -13.25
N ARG A 254 -10.90 -2.28 -12.05
CA ARG A 254 -9.85 -2.24 -11.03
C ARG A 254 -9.55 -3.59 -10.39
N PHE A 255 -10.54 -4.50 -10.33
CA PHE A 255 -10.33 -5.82 -9.71
C PHE A 255 -9.25 -6.62 -10.43
N PHE A 256 -8.57 -7.51 -9.72
CA PHE A 256 -7.43 -8.28 -10.21
C PHE A 256 -6.23 -7.42 -10.64
N LYS A 257 -6.14 -6.19 -10.14
CA LYS A 257 -5.05 -5.26 -10.48
C LYS A 257 -4.38 -4.70 -9.24
N SER A 258 -3.07 -4.57 -9.31
CA SER A 258 -2.23 -3.94 -8.30
C SER A 258 -1.49 -2.73 -8.87
N VAL A 259 -0.83 -2.00 -8.00
CA VAL A 259 0.22 -1.04 -8.38
C VAL A 259 1.56 -1.69 -8.04
N ARG A 260 2.49 -1.73 -9.01
CA ARG A 260 3.80 -2.39 -8.86
C ARG A 260 4.92 -1.42 -9.14
N ARG A 261 5.91 -1.37 -8.25
CA ARG A 261 7.06 -0.49 -8.41
C ARG A 261 7.92 -0.95 -9.60
N LYS A 262 8.37 -0.01 -10.41
CA LYS A 262 9.21 -0.25 -11.59
C LYS A 262 10.61 -0.70 -11.18
N MET A 263 11.18 -1.61 -11.95
CA MET A 263 12.59 -1.91 -11.84
C MET A 263 13.41 -0.82 -12.54
N LEU A 264 14.42 -0.32 -11.86
CA LEU A 264 15.36 0.67 -12.41
C LEU A 264 16.48 -0.01 -13.18
N TYR A 265 17.12 -1.02 -12.57
CA TYR A 265 18.16 -1.85 -13.21
C TYR A 265 18.37 -3.14 -12.43
N LEU A 266 19.17 -4.05 -13.03
CA LEU A 266 19.73 -5.22 -12.36
C LEU A 266 21.19 -4.93 -12.00
N THR A 267 21.58 -5.29 -10.79
CA THR A 267 22.98 -5.29 -10.37
C THR A 267 23.77 -6.40 -11.09
N ALA A 268 25.10 -6.38 -11.01
CA ALA A 268 25.93 -7.40 -11.66
C ALA A 268 25.70 -8.82 -11.14
N ASP A 269 25.24 -8.98 -9.91
CA ASP A 269 24.85 -10.25 -9.28
C ASP A 269 23.37 -10.62 -9.53
N GLY A 270 22.64 -9.85 -10.35
CA GLY A 270 21.25 -10.13 -10.74
C GLY A 270 20.20 -9.63 -9.77
N ARG A 271 20.55 -8.87 -8.73
CA ARG A 271 19.60 -8.25 -7.80
C ARG A 271 18.85 -7.13 -8.49
N ARG A 272 17.54 -7.09 -8.32
CA ARG A 272 16.71 -5.97 -8.78
C ARG A 272 16.97 -4.74 -7.91
N VAL A 273 17.10 -3.59 -8.55
CA VAL A 273 17.01 -2.28 -7.91
C VAL A 273 15.74 -1.62 -8.40
N LEU A 274 14.82 -1.39 -7.48
CA LEU A 274 13.54 -0.77 -7.79
C LEU A 274 13.69 0.75 -7.84
N LYS A 275 12.87 1.37 -8.70
CA LYS A 275 12.87 2.81 -8.87
C LYS A 275 12.18 3.46 -7.67
N ASP A 276 12.89 4.38 -7.03
CA ASP A 276 12.37 5.22 -5.96
C ASP A 276 12.85 6.65 -6.16
N SER A 277 11.94 7.54 -6.48
CA SER A 277 12.19 8.97 -6.69
C SER A 277 11.23 9.85 -5.90
N ASN A 278 10.55 9.28 -4.90
CA ASN A 278 9.45 9.93 -4.17
C ASN A 278 8.37 10.49 -5.12
N ASN A 279 8.04 9.71 -6.16
CA ASN A 279 7.03 10.09 -7.15
C ASN A 279 6.33 8.86 -7.73
N SER A 280 5.21 8.48 -7.13
CA SER A 280 4.46 7.28 -7.51
C SER A 280 4.01 7.27 -8.98
N SER A 281 3.81 8.44 -9.62
CA SER A 281 3.50 8.50 -11.05
C SER A 281 4.67 8.07 -11.94
N LEU A 282 5.90 8.22 -11.46
CA LEU A 282 7.11 7.82 -12.18
C LEU A 282 7.61 6.45 -11.76
N ASP A 283 7.39 6.08 -10.49
CA ASP A 283 8.00 4.92 -9.85
C ASP A 283 7.15 3.66 -9.97
N PHE A 284 5.83 3.80 -10.13
CA PHE A 284 4.92 2.65 -10.22
C PHE A 284 4.37 2.44 -11.64
N ASN A 285 4.11 1.17 -11.94
CA ASN A 285 3.24 0.73 -13.02
C ASN A 285 1.83 0.64 -12.46
N PRO A 286 0.86 1.42 -12.96
CA PRO A 286 -0.53 1.34 -12.52
C PRO A 286 -1.24 0.14 -13.13
N ALA A 287 -2.29 -0.33 -12.49
CA ALA A 287 -3.22 -1.32 -13.03
C ALA A 287 -2.56 -2.60 -13.58
N CYS A 288 -1.51 -3.08 -12.91
CA CYS A 288 -0.79 -4.31 -13.27
C CYS A 288 -1.53 -5.56 -12.81
N THR A 289 -1.24 -6.69 -13.44
CA THR A 289 -1.53 -7.99 -12.86
C THR A 289 -0.74 -8.15 -11.57
N PRO A 290 -1.39 -8.53 -10.45
CA PRO A 290 -0.70 -8.80 -9.18
C PRO A 290 0.37 -9.88 -9.33
N SER A 291 1.53 -9.68 -8.70
CA SER A 291 2.69 -10.57 -8.88
C SER A 291 2.41 -12.01 -8.46
N ILE A 292 1.62 -12.20 -7.41
CA ILE A 292 1.25 -13.55 -6.93
C ILE A 292 0.32 -14.24 -7.93
N ILE A 293 -0.67 -13.54 -8.46
CA ILE A 293 -1.55 -14.06 -9.51
C ILE A 293 -0.73 -14.45 -10.75
N GLU A 294 0.21 -13.62 -11.14
CA GLU A 294 1.10 -13.88 -12.27
C GLU A 294 1.94 -15.12 -12.07
N VAL A 295 2.54 -15.30 -10.90
CA VAL A 295 3.38 -16.47 -10.58
C VAL A 295 2.56 -17.74 -10.49
N GLN A 296 1.42 -17.71 -9.81
CA GLN A 296 0.60 -18.90 -9.59
C GLN A 296 -0.24 -19.28 -10.80
N GLN A 297 -0.55 -18.35 -11.70
CA GLN A 297 -1.43 -18.57 -12.88
C GLN A 297 -2.79 -19.18 -12.49
N SER A 298 -3.23 -18.96 -11.25
CA SER A 298 -4.43 -19.57 -10.67
C SER A 298 -5.65 -18.67 -10.74
N ALA A 299 -5.47 -17.35 -10.82
CA ALA A 299 -6.55 -16.39 -10.95
C ALA A 299 -6.74 -15.95 -12.39
N VAL A 300 -7.95 -15.53 -12.71
CA VAL A 300 -8.32 -14.90 -13.96
C VAL A 300 -8.94 -13.53 -13.68
N ASN A 301 -8.83 -12.61 -14.62
CA ASN A 301 -9.49 -11.32 -14.51
C ASN A 301 -11.03 -11.45 -14.66
N ALA A 302 -11.74 -10.33 -14.55
CA ALA A 302 -13.21 -10.30 -14.66
C ALA A 302 -13.73 -10.77 -16.05
N SER A 303 -12.87 -10.80 -17.08
CA SER A 303 -13.18 -11.30 -18.42
C SER A 303 -12.81 -12.79 -18.62
N GLY A 304 -12.32 -13.47 -17.59
CA GLY A 304 -11.87 -14.86 -17.68
C GLY A 304 -10.49 -15.03 -18.33
N GLU A 305 -9.73 -13.95 -18.51
CA GLU A 305 -8.39 -13.99 -19.08
C GLU A 305 -7.36 -14.34 -18.02
N LYS A 306 -6.38 -15.18 -18.38
CA LYS A 306 -5.27 -15.50 -17.49
C LYS A 306 -4.38 -14.29 -17.22
N ALA A 307 -3.70 -14.34 -16.09
CA ALA A 307 -2.71 -13.34 -15.71
C ALA A 307 -1.66 -13.12 -16.81
N SER A 308 -1.29 -11.88 -17.03
CA SER A 308 -0.29 -11.45 -18.01
C SER A 308 1.04 -11.15 -17.31
N THR A 309 2.16 -11.47 -17.98
CA THR A 309 3.51 -11.07 -17.57
C THR A 309 3.89 -9.67 -18.05
N ILE A 310 2.98 -8.98 -18.73
CA ILE A 310 3.19 -7.62 -19.25
C ILE A 310 2.46 -6.63 -18.34
N THR A 311 3.16 -5.61 -17.87
CA THR A 311 2.58 -4.51 -17.10
C THR A 311 1.70 -3.62 -17.97
N TYR A 312 0.95 -2.71 -17.35
CA TYR A 312 0.08 -1.74 -18.02
C TYR A 312 0.82 -0.91 -19.08
N ASP A 313 2.06 -0.53 -18.82
CA ASP A 313 2.91 0.23 -19.76
C ASP A 313 3.64 -0.65 -20.80
N GLY A 314 3.30 -1.93 -20.88
CA GLY A 314 3.86 -2.87 -21.85
C GLY A 314 5.24 -3.40 -21.51
N VAL A 315 5.74 -3.13 -20.31
CA VAL A 315 7.03 -3.62 -19.84
C VAL A 315 6.87 -5.05 -19.32
N GLN A 316 7.72 -5.95 -19.78
CA GLN A 316 7.73 -7.32 -19.26
C GLN A 316 8.29 -7.32 -17.82
N ILE A 317 7.54 -7.95 -16.91
CA ILE A 317 8.00 -8.14 -15.53
C ILE A 317 9.08 -9.20 -15.54
N ILE A 318 10.25 -8.86 -15.05
CA ILE A 318 11.36 -9.80 -14.87
C ILE A 318 11.12 -10.53 -13.54
N LYS A 319 11.06 -11.86 -13.63
CA LYS A 319 10.88 -12.76 -12.48
C LYS A 319 12.14 -12.84 -11.63
#